data_2fb09670750ff79e4ccbc7cd1ce72d89
#
_entry.id   2fb09670750ff79e4ccbc7cd1ce72d89
#
_cell.length_a   1.000
_cell.length_b   1.000
_cell.length_c   1.000
_cell.angle_alpha   90.00
_cell.angle_beta   90.00
_cell.angle_gamma   90.00
#
_symmetry.space_group_name_H-M   'P 1'
#
loop_
_entity.id
_entity.type
_entity.pdbx_description
1 polymer ?
#
loop_
_entity_poly.entity_id
_entity_poly.type
_entity_poly.pdbx_seq_one_letter_code
_entity_poly.pdbx_strand_id
1 'polypeptide(L)'
;FLTSSSLVIGGLSLSSFVSAAYATETSNPKQLFNAENPLLLNFNENSLGMSSNAKQAIIDALPHAFRYPDDARSALISALGEEFKLSDKHITLGNGSSETIQAAVQYVANKAQKAGKTVQLIVPDPTFNYAELYAEPLGVNIVKVPVDNTLAFDLTAMQKKAQAFDGISMVYLCNPNNPTAMLTPTAALTNWITSAKENVFFIIDEAYAEFVTTPEFTSAIALVAQGYKNLIVTRTFSKIYALAGLRVGYGVAVPEVISEVDSFVSIDNTNTAGAVSALASLKDHAFVAYSRKSIDVSRQMVVDTLNALNIEYAPSHANFIFHKVKGDVKTYQERMKAANIMVGREFPPALGWSRLTLGTPEEMSYFVATLKEFRTKGWI
;
A
#
# COMPACT_ATOMS: atom_id res chain seq x y z
N PHE A 1 -41.12 -12.75 62.22
CA PHE A 1 -39.90 -11.96 62.52
C PHE A 1 -39.16 -11.69 61.23
N LEU A 2 -39.25 -10.42 60.82
CA LEU A 2 -38.56 -9.88 59.68
C LEU A 2 -37.14 -9.44 60.06
N THR A 3 -36.12 -9.78 59.27
CA THR A 3 -34.86 -9.07 59.27
C THR A 3 -34.44 -8.77 57.81
N SER A 4 -34.45 -7.47 57.51
CA SER A 4 -33.97 -6.88 56.26
C SER A 4 -32.46 -6.96 56.17
N SER A 5 -31.93 -7.44 55.05
CA SER A 5 -30.49 -7.34 54.73
C SER A 5 -30.34 -6.48 53.49
N SER A 6 -29.77 -5.29 53.68
CA SER A 6 -29.43 -4.31 52.65
C SER A 6 -28.31 -4.82 51.78
N LEU A 7 -28.50 -4.97 50.47
CA LEU A 7 -27.43 -5.21 49.51
C LEU A 7 -26.82 -3.86 49.12
N VAL A 8 -25.56 -3.67 49.49
CA VAL A 8 -24.75 -2.56 48.97
C VAL A 8 -24.15 -3.00 47.62
N ILE A 9 -24.62 -2.44 46.53
CA ILE A 9 -24.04 -2.59 45.21
C ILE A 9 -22.83 -1.62 45.11
N GLY A 10 -21.65 -2.16 45.31
CA GLY A 10 -20.41 -1.44 45.04
C GLY A 10 -20.17 -1.37 43.53
N GLY A 11 -20.26 -0.17 42.99
CA GLY A 11 -19.86 0.10 41.61
C GLY A 11 -18.37 -0.09 41.43
N LEU A 12 -17.96 -1.18 40.79
CA LEU A 12 -16.60 -1.35 40.29
C LEU A 12 -16.52 -0.76 38.88
N SER A 13 -15.71 0.30 38.75
CA SER A 13 -15.43 0.98 37.51
C SER A 13 -14.76 0.04 36.50
N LEU A 14 -15.31 -0.04 35.30
CA LEU A 14 -14.83 -0.83 34.14
C LEU A 14 -13.52 -0.29 33.52
N SER A 15 -12.74 0.53 34.24
CA SER A 15 -11.51 1.13 33.74
C SER A 15 -10.22 0.33 34.06
N SER A 16 -10.33 -0.84 34.71
CA SER A 16 -9.15 -1.56 35.22
C SER A 16 -8.81 -2.88 34.47
N PHE A 17 -9.57 -3.29 33.45
CA PHE A 17 -9.38 -4.59 32.80
C PHE A 17 -8.68 -4.56 31.45
N VAL A 18 -8.23 -3.41 30.94
CA VAL A 18 -7.49 -3.31 29.67
C VAL A 18 -5.96 -3.23 29.88
N SER A 19 -5.49 -3.11 31.10
CA SER A 19 -4.05 -2.92 31.40
C SER A 19 -3.26 -4.18 31.80
N ALA A 20 -3.89 -5.35 31.91
CA ALA A 20 -3.25 -6.53 32.50
C ALA A 20 -2.84 -7.62 31.49
N ALA A 21 -2.99 -7.42 30.18
CA ALA A 21 -2.68 -8.47 29.18
C ALA A 21 -1.39 -8.22 28.38
N TYR A 22 -0.61 -7.19 28.66
CA TYR A 22 0.66 -6.88 27.96
C TYR A 22 1.84 -6.62 28.92
N ALA A 23 1.88 -7.30 30.04
CA ALA A 23 3.15 -7.45 30.76
C ALA A 23 3.82 -8.74 30.25
N THR A 24 4.30 -8.73 29.00
CA THR A 24 5.25 -9.75 28.54
C THR A 24 6.60 -9.46 29.20
N GLU A 25 7.16 -10.50 29.80
CA GLU A 25 8.57 -10.59 30.20
C GLU A 25 9.42 -9.86 29.15
N THR A 26 10.36 -9.06 29.58
CA THR A 26 11.38 -8.42 28.72
C THR A 26 12.29 -9.51 28.17
N SER A 27 11.80 -10.30 27.23
CA SER A 27 12.63 -11.19 26.42
C SER A 27 13.64 -10.32 25.69
N ASN A 28 14.92 -10.69 25.80
CA ASN A 28 15.98 -10.01 25.06
C ASN A 28 15.60 -10.02 23.56
N PRO A 29 15.42 -8.88 22.87
CA PRO A 29 14.98 -8.85 21.48
C PRO A 29 15.82 -9.74 20.55
N LYS A 30 17.07 -9.98 20.89
CA LYS A 30 17.98 -10.88 20.16
C LYS A 30 17.57 -12.37 20.20
N GLN A 31 16.65 -12.77 21.06
CA GLN A 31 16.15 -14.16 21.14
C GLN A 31 14.89 -14.40 20.31
N LEU A 32 14.23 -13.34 19.82
CA LEU A 32 12.97 -13.43 19.06
C LEU A 32 13.19 -13.85 17.60
N PHE A 33 14.34 -13.50 17.00
CA PHE A 33 14.63 -13.77 15.59
C PHE A 33 15.90 -14.59 15.42
N ASN A 34 15.84 -15.59 14.53
CA ASN A 34 16.95 -16.49 14.23
C ASN A 34 16.91 -16.90 12.75
N ALA A 35 17.82 -17.77 12.32
CA ALA A 35 17.91 -18.18 10.91
C ALA A 35 16.66 -18.91 10.38
N GLU A 36 15.91 -19.60 11.26
CA GLU A 36 14.67 -20.31 10.91
C GLU A 36 13.45 -19.38 10.95
N ASN A 37 13.52 -18.32 11.76
CA ASN A 37 12.47 -17.31 11.90
C ASN A 37 13.08 -15.89 11.82
N PRO A 38 13.51 -15.44 10.64
CA PRO A 38 14.08 -14.10 10.48
C PRO A 38 13.01 -13.00 10.55
N LEU A 39 13.43 -11.81 10.95
CA LEU A 39 12.59 -10.61 10.88
C LEU A 39 12.44 -10.17 9.41
N LEU A 40 11.20 -10.16 8.91
CA LEU A 40 10.91 -9.87 7.50
C LEU A 40 10.48 -8.40 7.32
N LEU A 41 11.40 -7.56 6.84
CA LEU A 41 11.20 -6.12 6.61
C LEU A 41 11.44 -5.73 5.15
N ASN A 42 11.08 -6.58 4.19
CA ASN A 42 11.45 -6.43 2.77
C ASN A 42 10.29 -6.25 1.79
N PHE A 43 9.02 -6.60 2.15
CA PHE A 43 7.90 -6.60 1.21
C PHE A 43 6.77 -5.61 1.55
N ASN A 44 6.97 -4.70 2.49
CA ASN A 44 5.95 -3.74 2.93
C ASN A 44 4.66 -4.45 3.39
N GLU A 45 4.83 -5.59 4.06
CA GLU A 45 3.75 -6.31 4.70
C GLU A 45 3.40 -5.67 6.04
N ASN A 46 2.26 -6.03 6.61
CA ASN A 46 1.83 -5.56 7.91
C ASN A 46 2.02 -6.68 8.93
N SER A 47 3.02 -6.55 9.78
CA SER A 47 3.42 -7.56 10.79
C SER A 47 2.37 -7.81 11.88
N LEU A 48 1.34 -6.96 12.01
CA LEU A 48 0.24 -7.20 12.94
C LEU A 48 -0.59 -8.44 12.56
N GLY A 49 -0.52 -8.87 11.27
CA GLY A 49 -1.42 -9.86 10.74
C GLY A 49 -2.84 -9.33 10.54
N MET A 50 -3.73 -10.16 10.00
CA MET A 50 -5.12 -9.78 9.76
C MET A 50 -5.91 -9.61 11.06
N SER A 51 -6.95 -8.77 11.04
CA SER A 51 -7.83 -8.58 12.20
C SER A 51 -8.57 -9.86 12.59
N SER A 52 -9.00 -9.94 13.85
CA SER A 52 -9.81 -11.06 14.33
C SER A 52 -11.12 -11.19 13.56
N ASN A 53 -11.72 -10.06 13.16
CA ASN A 53 -12.96 -10.03 12.37
C ASN A 53 -12.72 -10.62 10.96
N ALA A 54 -11.62 -10.26 10.31
CA ALA A 54 -11.25 -10.82 9.01
C ALA A 54 -10.97 -12.34 9.10
N LYS A 55 -10.26 -12.77 10.14
CA LYS A 55 -9.98 -14.19 10.39
C LYS A 55 -11.26 -14.98 10.61
N GLN A 56 -12.19 -14.47 11.43
CA GLN A 56 -13.48 -15.13 11.70
C GLN A 56 -14.31 -15.24 10.42
N ALA A 57 -14.38 -14.17 9.61
CA ALA A 57 -15.11 -14.19 8.35
C ALA A 57 -14.60 -15.29 7.39
N ILE A 58 -13.29 -15.54 7.35
CA ILE A 58 -12.71 -16.65 6.57
C ILE A 58 -13.19 -17.99 7.12
N ILE A 59 -13.09 -18.20 8.44
CA ILE A 59 -13.48 -19.47 9.09
C ILE A 59 -14.95 -19.76 8.78
N ASP A 60 -15.82 -18.78 8.89
CA ASP A 60 -17.27 -18.91 8.65
C ASP A 60 -17.59 -19.20 7.17
N ALA A 61 -16.78 -18.70 6.24
CA ALA A 61 -16.97 -18.89 4.81
C ALA A 61 -16.41 -20.22 4.28
N LEU A 62 -15.42 -20.84 4.96
CA LEU A 62 -14.76 -22.07 4.47
C LEU A 62 -15.73 -23.23 4.14
N PRO A 63 -16.79 -23.52 4.91
CA PRO A 63 -17.75 -24.55 4.57
C PRO A 63 -18.46 -24.33 3.24
N HIS A 64 -18.51 -23.10 2.73
CA HIS A 64 -19.14 -22.69 1.49
C HIS A 64 -18.16 -22.46 0.33
N ALA A 65 -16.85 -22.61 0.56
CA ALA A 65 -15.80 -22.34 -0.44
C ALA A 65 -15.80 -23.26 -1.67
N PHE A 66 -16.70 -24.26 -1.71
CA PHE A 66 -16.96 -25.08 -2.91
C PHE A 66 -17.89 -24.38 -3.94
N ARG A 67 -18.39 -23.18 -3.62
CA ARG A 67 -19.20 -22.34 -4.50
C ARG A 67 -18.36 -21.20 -5.07
N TYR A 68 -18.79 -20.67 -6.24
CA TYR A 68 -18.23 -19.45 -6.79
C TYR A 68 -18.51 -18.25 -5.85
N PRO A 69 -17.63 -17.23 -5.83
CA PRO A 69 -17.64 -16.16 -4.83
C PRO A 69 -18.62 -15.01 -5.12
N ASP A 70 -19.62 -15.19 -6.00
CA ASP A 70 -20.48 -14.11 -6.52
C ASP A 70 -21.09 -13.23 -5.40
N ASP A 71 -21.70 -13.85 -4.40
CA ASP A 71 -22.34 -13.12 -3.28
C ASP A 71 -21.29 -12.33 -2.46
N ALA A 72 -20.15 -12.95 -2.16
CA ALA A 72 -19.09 -12.31 -1.39
C ALA A 72 -18.45 -11.15 -2.18
N ARG A 73 -18.25 -11.31 -3.48
CA ARG A 73 -17.74 -10.27 -4.37
C ARG A 73 -18.73 -9.11 -4.48
N SER A 74 -20.01 -9.40 -4.73
CA SER A 74 -21.05 -8.37 -4.82
C SER A 74 -21.17 -7.57 -3.52
N ALA A 75 -21.14 -8.24 -2.36
CA ALA A 75 -21.17 -7.57 -1.07
C ALA A 75 -19.95 -6.67 -0.83
N LEU A 76 -18.75 -7.09 -1.28
CA LEU A 76 -17.55 -6.27 -1.18
C LEU A 76 -17.62 -5.05 -2.11
N ILE A 77 -18.08 -5.23 -3.35
CA ILE A 77 -18.27 -4.14 -4.32
C ILE A 77 -19.24 -3.10 -3.76
N SER A 78 -20.39 -3.52 -3.26
CA SER A 78 -21.39 -2.61 -2.67
C SER A 78 -20.83 -1.86 -1.46
N ALA A 79 -20.09 -2.54 -0.57
CA ALA A 79 -19.48 -1.89 0.58
C ALA A 79 -18.39 -0.87 0.18
N LEU A 80 -17.62 -1.12 -0.87
CA LEU A 80 -16.67 -0.16 -1.42
C LEU A 80 -17.38 1.03 -2.06
N GLY A 81 -18.50 0.79 -2.78
CA GLY A 81 -19.34 1.85 -3.31
C GLY A 81 -19.87 2.77 -2.19
N GLU A 82 -20.38 2.19 -1.10
CA GLU A 82 -20.82 2.94 0.08
C GLU A 82 -19.70 3.75 0.72
N GLU A 83 -18.51 3.15 0.91
CA GLU A 83 -17.34 3.81 1.50
C GLU A 83 -16.95 5.08 0.74
N PHE A 84 -16.97 5.03 -0.60
CA PHE A 84 -16.62 6.17 -1.44
C PHE A 84 -17.82 7.03 -1.88
N LYS A 85 -19.03 6.69 -1.46
CA LYS A 85 -20.29 7.34 -1.90
C LYS A 85 -20.47 7.31 -3.42
N LEU A 86 -20.12 6.19 -4.01
CA LEU A 86 -20.21 5.88 -5.45
C LEU A 86 -21.15 4.69 -5.65
N SER A 87 -21.61 4.48 -6.88
CA SER A 87 -22.37 3.25 -7.20
C SER A 87 -21.42 2.07 -7.43
N ASP A 88 -21.93 0.85 -7.30
CA ASP A 88 -21.21 -0.41 -7.56
C ASP A 88 -20.52 -0.43 -8.93
N LYS A 89 -21.09 0.25 -9.92
CA LYS A 89 -20.56 0.37 -11.29
C LYS A 89 -19.23 1.15 -11.39
N HIS A 90 -18.81 1.81 -10.31
CA HIS A 90 -17.52 2.51 -10.24
C HIS A 90 -16.39 1.62 -9.73
N ILE A 91 -16.68 0.38 -9.33
CA ILE A 91 -15.74 -0.52 -8.65
C ILE A 91 -15.49 -1.74 -9.53
N THR A 92 -14.22 -2.08 -9.72
CA THR A 92 -13.78 -3.39 -10.21
C THR A 92 -12.90 -4.07 -9.17
N LEU A 93 -13.08 -5.37 -8.97
CA LEU A 93 -12.20 -6.16 -8.09
C LEU A 93 -11.03 -6.75 -8.87
N GLY A 94 -9.95 -7.07 -8.16
CA GLY A 94 -8.78 -7.76 -8.71
C GLY A 94 -8.11 -8.68 -7.71
N ASN A 95 -7.39 -9.67 -8.20
CA ASN A 95 -6.48 -10.50 -7.41
C ASN A 95 -5.27 -9.69 -6.92
N GLY A 96 -5.52 -8.79 -5.96
CA GLY A 96 -4.67 -7.67 -5.59
C GLY A 96 -4.79 -6.51 -6.59
N SER A 97 -4.30 -5.31 -6.21
CA SER A 97 -4.23 -4.17 -7.14
C SER A 97 -3.36 -4.45 -8.37
N SER A 98 -2.52 -5.49 -8.33
CA SER A 98 -1.71 -5.93 -9.47
C SER A 98 -2.57 -6.29 -10.68
N GLU A 99 -3.69 -7.01 -10.49
CA GLU A 99 -4.60 -7.33 -11.59
C GLU A 99 -5.34 -6.10 -12.11
N THR A 100 -5.78 -5.19 -11.24
CA THR A 100 -6.43 -3.95 -11.67
C THR A 100 -5.48 -3.01 -12.41
N ILE A 101 -4.19 -2.94 -12.02
CA ILE A 101 -3.14 -2.22 -12.78
C ILE A 101 -2.94 -2.87 -14.14
N GLN A 102 -2.83 -4.20 -14.20
CA GLN A 102 -2.68 -4.94 -15.45
C GLN A 102 -3.86 -4.67 -16.40
N ALA A 103 -5.09 -4.79 -15.90
CA ALA A 103 -6.30 -4.55 -16.67
C ALA A 103 -6.37 -3.11 -17.20
N ALA A 104 -5.98 -2.13 -16.39
CA ALA A 104 -5.92 -0.72 -16.80
C ALA A 104 -4.89 -0.48 -17.91
N VAL A 105 -3.70 -1.10 -17.82
CA VAL A 105 -2.67 -1.04 -18.88
C VAL A 105 -3.19 -1.67 -20.17
N GLN A 106 -3.82 -2.85 -20.09
CA GLN A 106 -4.41 -3.55 -21.24
C GLN A 106 -5.55 -2.76 -21.87
N TYR A 107 -6.42 -2.16 -21.05
CA TYR A 107 -7.50 -1.29 -21.53
C TYR A 107 -6.96 -0.14 -22.40
N VAL A 108 -5.97 0.60 -21.90
CA VAL A 108 -5.43 1.77 -22.63
C VAL A 108 -4.66 1.32 -23.87
N ALA A 109 -3.89 0.24 -23.80
CA ALA A 109 -3.20 -0.32 -24.97
C ALA A 109 -4.19 -0.77 -26.05
N ASN A 110 -5.27 -1.46 -25.67
CA ASN A 110 -6.35 -1.88 -26.58
C ASN A 110 -7.09 -0.68 -27.18
N LYS A 111 -7.37 0.36 -26.38
CA LYS A 111 -7.97 1.61 -26.86
C LYS A 111 -7.10 2.28 -27.92
N ALA A 112 -5.79 2.32 -27.71
CA ALA A 112 -4.84 2.87 -28.68
C ALA A 112 -4.83 2.05 -29.98
N GLN A 113 -4.77 0.73 -29.86
CA GLN A 113 -4.80 -0.20 -30.99
C GLN A 113 -6.08 -0.04 -31.83
N LYS A 114 -7.26 0.00 -31.19
CA LYS A 114 -8.55 0.22 -31.87
C LYS A 114 -8.60 1.59 -32.58
N ALA A 115 -7.91 2.58 -32.05
CA ALA A 115 -7.82 3.94 -32.65
C ALA A 115 -6.72 4.06 -33.72
N GLY A 116 -5.92 3.01 -33.97
CA GLY A 116 -4.77 3.07 -34.88
C GLY A 116 -3.67 4.01 -34.40
N LYS A 117 -3.56 4.22 -33.08
CA LYS A 117 -2.60 5.14 -32.45
C LYS A 117 -1.48 4.38 -31.75
N THR A 118 -0.30 4.97 -31.70
CA THR A 118 0.78 4.53 -30.83
C THR A 118 0.45 4.83 -29.37
N VAL A 119 1.09 4.10 -28.45
CA VAL A 119 0.90 4.26 -27.00
C VAL A 119 2.24 4.30 -26.30
N GLN A 120 2.34 5.16 -25.27
CA GLN A 120 3.46 5.19 -24.35
C GLN A 120 2.97 5.08 -22.90
N LEU A 121 3.85 4.54 -22.01
CA LEU A 121 3.68 4.56 -20.56
C LEU A 121 4.73 5.49 -19.97
N ILE A 122 4.31 6.55 -19.30
CA ILE A 122 5.17 7.49 -18.59
C ILE A 122 5.17 7.11 -17.10
N VAL A 123 6.35 6.85 -16.54
CA VAL A 123 6.53 6.47 -15.14
C VAL A 123 7.62 7.31 -14.48
N PRO A 124 7.51 7.65 -13.18
CA PRO A 124 8.65 8.17 -12.44
C PRO A 124 9.66 7.04 -12.20
N ASP A 125 10.94 7.40 -12.03
CA ASP A 125 12.00 6.41 -11.83
C ASP A 125 12.92 6.84 -10.66
N PRO A 126 12.94 6.07 -9.54
CA PRO A 126 12.28 4.79 -9.33
C PRO A 126 10.82 4.89 -8.88
N THR A 127 10.01 3.92 -9.30
CA THR A 127 8.66 3.67 -8.79
C THR A 127 8.35 2.16 -8.72
N PHE A 128 7.15 1.81 -8.31
CA PHE A 128 6.68 0.42 -8.36
C PHE A 128 6.43 0.02 -9.81
N ASN A 129 7.13 -1.01 -10.28
CA ASN A 129 7.30 -1.26 -11.71
C ASN A 129 6.26 -2.21 -12.35
N TYR A 130 5.14 -2.51 -11.70
CA TYR A 130 4.18 -3.47 -12.28
C TYR A 130 3.52 -2.95 -13.55
N ALA A 131 3.22 -1.65 -13.63
CA ALA A 131 2.70 -1.08 -14.87
C ALA A 131 3.68 -1.26 -16.05
N GLU A 132 5.00 -1.11 -15.80
CA GLU A 132 6.04 -1.37 -16.80
C GLU A 132 6.03 -2.84 -17.23
N LEU A 133 6.07 -3.79 -16.26
CA LEU A 133 6.08 -5.22 -16.54
C LEU A 133 4.84 -5.68 -17.33
N TYR A 134 3.69 -5.06 -17.13
CA TYR A 134 2.48 -5.36 -17.89
C TYR A 134 2.43 -4.66 -19.27
N ALA A 135 3.11 -3.53 -19.42
CA ALA A 135 3.17 -2.77 -20.67
C ALA A 135 4.19 -3.35 -21.66
N GLU A 136 5.33 -3.86 -21.19
CA GLU A 136 6.40 -4.42 -22.02
C GLU A 136 5.92 -5.51 -23.00
N PRO A 137 5.17 -6.57 -22.58
CA PRO A 137 4.69 -7.61 -23.48
C PRO A 137 3.71 -7.10 -24.54
N LEU A 138 3.10 -5.94 -24.32
CA LEU A 138 2.16 -5.29 -25.25
C LEU A 138 2.87 -4.39 -26.27
N GLY A 139 4.21 -4.29 -26.22
CA GLY A 139 4.97 -3.42 -27.09
C GLY A 139 4.77 -1.93 -26.82
N VAL A 140 4.32 -1.55 -25.63
CA VAL A 140 4.13 -0.17 -25.20
C VAL A 140 5.50 0.48 -24.97
N ASN A 141 5.72 1.68 -25.52
CA ASN A 141 6.94 2.44 -25.27
C ASN A 141 6.96 2.97 -23.83
N ILE A 142 7.98 2.61 -23.03
CA ILE A 142 8.14 3.03 -21.64
C ILE A 142 9.04 4.26 -21.57
N VAL A 143 8.53 5.35 -21.01
CA VAL A 143 9.22 6.63 -20.81
C VAL A 143 9.45 6.84 -19.32
N LYS A 144 10.68 6.61 -18.87
CA LYS A 144 11.11 6.84 -17.50
C LYS A 144 11.49 8.30 -17.27
N VAL A 145 10.95 8.90 -16.23
CA VAL A 145 11.29 10.27 -15.81
C VAL A 145 11.93 10.19 -14.42
N PRO A 146 13.21 10.54 -14.28
CA PRO A 146 13.89 10.49 -12.98
C PRO A 146 13.13 11.35 -11.94
N VAL A 147 13.09 10.86 -10.70
CA VAL A 147 12.71 11.70 -9.55
C VAL A 147 13.73 12.83 -9.38
N ASP A 148 13.31 13.90 -8.73
CA ASP A 148 14.23 15.01 -8.45
C ASP A 148 15.23 14.67 -7.30
N ASN A 149 16.09 15.63 -6.95
CA ASN A 149 17.09 15.45 -5.90
C ASN A 149 16.48 15.24 -4.50
N THR A 150 15.19 15.51 -4.32
CA THR A 150 14.44 15.26 -3.08
C THR A 150 13.69 13.93 -3.12
N LEU A 151 13.85 13.14 -4.17
CA LEU A 151 13.11 11.91 -4.47
C LEU A 151 11.62 12.12 -4.77
N ALA A 152 11.19 13.35 -5.06
CA ALA A 152 9.84 13.67 -5.50
C ALA A 152 9.68 13.50 -7.01
N PHE A 153 8.44 13.33 -7.47
CA PHE A 153 8.15 13.22 -8.90
C PHE A 153 8.32 14.56 -9.62
N ASP A 154 9.07 14.57 -10.72
CA ASP A 154 9.09 15.72 -11.64
C ASP A 154 7.84 15.69 -12.56
N LEU A 155 6.71 16.14 -12.00
CA LEU A 155 5.45 16.20 -12.73
C LEU A 155 5.56 17.09 -13.97
N THR A 156 6.38 18.14 -13.94
CA THR A 156 6.56 19.05 -15.07
C THR A 156 7.24 18.35 -16.24
N ALA A 157 8.29 17.58 -15.98
CA ALA A 157 8.95 16.77 -16.99
C ALA A 157 8.03 15.68 -17.54
N MET A 158 7.24 15.01 -16.69
CA MET A 158 6.27 14.01 -17.11
C MET A 158 5.17 14.63 -18.00
N GLN A 159 4.65 15.80 -17.65
CA GLN A 159 3.68 16.54 -18.46
C GLN A 159 4.24 16.88 -19.85
N LYS A 160 5.48 17.37 -19.91
CA LYS A 160 6.15 17.67 -21.19
C LYS A 160 6.26 16.43 -22.08
N LYS A 161 6.56 15.26 -21.49
CA LYS A 161 6.59 13.99 -22.25
C LYS A 161 5.22 13.61 -22.80
N ALA A 162 4.16 13.75 -21.99
CA ALA A 162 2.79 13.49 -22.44
C ALA A 162 2.33 14.47 -23.53
N GLN A 163 2.65 15.76 -23.40
CA GLN A 163 2.27 16.80 -24.35
C GLN A 163 2.98 16.68 -25.71
N ALA A 164 4.23 16.20 -25.71
CA ALA A 164 5.04 16.04 -26.91
C ALA A 164 4.71 14.78 -27.72
N PHE A 165 3.90 13.86 -27.17
CA PHE A 165 3.56 12.62 -27.83
C PHE A 165 2.21 12.71 -28.53
N ASP A 166 2.18 12.34 -29.81
CA ASP A 166 0.97 12.44 -30.65
C ASP A 166 0.02 11.23 -30.48
N GLY A 167 0.47 10.15 -29.83
CA GLY A 167 -0.33 8.97 -29.50
C GLY A 167 -1.12 9.10 -28.21
N ILE A 168 -1.44 7.94 -27.61
CA ILE A 168 -2.07 7.87 -26.28
C ILE A 168 -0.98 7.70 -25.21
N SER A 169 -1.00 8.55 -24.19
CA SER A 169 -0.10 8.47 -23.05
C SER A 169 -0.81 7.86 -21.84
N MET A 170 -0.30 6.72 -21.35
CA MET A 170 -0.59 6.26 -19.99
C MET A 170 0.39 6.94 -19.04
N VAL A 171 -0.09 7.38 -17.88
CA VAL A 171 0.73 7.91 -16.78
C VAL A 171 0.47 7.08 -15.56
N TYR A 172 1.50 6.36 -15.06
CA TYR A 172 1.40 5.61 -13.81
C TYR A 172 2.07 6.39 -12.69
N LEU A 173 1.35 6.57 -11.59
CA LEU A 173 1.83 7.24 -10.38
C LEU A 173 1.42 6.43 -9.14
N CYS A 174 2.41 5.93 -8.40
CA CYS A 174 2.19 5.35 -7.07
C CYS A 174 2.24 6.48 -6.03
N ASN A 175 1.16 6.68 -5.29
CA ASN A 175 1.04 7.82 -4.36
C ASN A 175 0.36 7.43 -3.03
N PRO A 176 1.09 7.29 -1.93
CA PRO A 176 2.55 7.46 -1.74
C PRO A 176 3.41 6.53 -2.60
N ASN A 177 4.56 7.03 -3.07
CA ASN A 177 5.42 6.28 -3.97
C ASN A 177 6.16 5.12 -3.27
N ASN A 178 6.30 4.03 -3.95
CA ASN A 178 7.20 2.93 -3.59
C ASN A 178 8.36 2.90 -4.61
N PRO A 179 9.65 3.13 -4.21
CA PRO A 179 10.18 2.90 -2.84
C PRO A 179 10.35 4.16 -1.97
N THR A 180 10.11 5.36 -2.46
CA THR A 180 10.51 6.60 -1.79
C THR A 180 9.62 7.00 -0.60
N ALA A 181 8.41 6.45 -0.49
CA ALA A 181 7.36 6.80 0.47
C ALA A 181 6.86 8.26 0.40
N MET A 182 7.32 9.02 -0.61
CA MET A 182 6.96 10.41 -0.83
C MET A 182 5.53 10.56 -1.34
N LEU A 183 4.89 11.66 -0.94
CA LEU A 183 3.60 12.08 -1.50
C LEU A 183 3.81 13.01 -2.68
N THR A 184 2.96 12.83 -3.70
CA THR A 184 2.77 13.84 -4.74
C THR A 184 1.83 14.92 -4.23
N PRO A 185 2.17 16.22 -4.36
CA PRO A 185 1.28 17.30 -3.94
C PRO A 185 -0.09 17.20 -4.62
N THR A 186 -1.16 17.09 -3.82
CA THR A 186 -2.53 16.89 -4.33
C THR A 186 -2.94 17.94 -5.34
N ALA A 187 -2.66 19.22 -5.09
CA ALA A 187 -3.02 20.31 -6.01
C ALA A 187 -2.34 20.16 -7.37
N ALA A 188 -1.05 19.81 -7.41
CA ALA A 188 -0.30 19.62 -8.66
C ALA A 188 -0.83 18.43 -9.46
N LEU A 189 -1.10 17.31 -8.78
CA LEU A 189 -1.67 16.11 -9.41
C LEU A 189 -3.08 16.37 -9.94
N THR A 190 -3.95 16.98 -9.13
CA THR A 190 -5.31 17.36 -9.51
C THR A 190 -5.30 18.29 -10.73
N ASN A 191 -4.49 19.35 -10.70
CA ASN A 191 -4.37 20.28 -11.81
C ASN A 191 -3.94 19.57 -13.09
N TRP A 192 -3.00 18.63 -13.01
CA TRP A 192 -2.59 17.87 -14.20
C TRP A 192 -3.71 16.99 -14.75
N ILE A 193 -4.36 16.18 -13.89
CA ILE A 193 -5.43 15.27 -14.31
C ILE A 193 -6.59 16.06 -14.96
N THR A 194 -6.99 17.18 -14.33
CA THR A 194 -8.15 17.97 -14.79
C THR A 194 -7.89 18.80 -16.05
N SER A 195 -6.63 19.16 -16.31
CA SER A 195 -6.22 19.94 -17.51
C SER A 195 -5.58 19.08 -18.61
N ALA A 196 -5.46 17.77 -18.40
CA ALA A 196 -4.83 16.88 -19.37
C ALA A 196 -5.68 16.77 -20.65
N LYS A 197 -4.98 16.60 -21.78
CA LYS A 197 -5.63 16.32 -23.06
C LYS A 197 -6.34 14.94 -23.01
N GLU A 198 -7.35 14.74 -23.85
CA GLU A 198 -8.13 13.49 -23.94
C GLU A 198 -7.29 12.24 -24.25
N ASN A 199 -6.10 12.40 -24.81
CA ASN A 199 -5.18 11.32 -25.10
C ASN A 199 -4.26 10.95 -23.92
N VAL A 200 -4.48 11.50 -22.72
CA VAL A 200 -3.72 11.17 -21.51
C VAL A 200 -4.62 10.44 -20.52
N PHE A 201 -4.21 9.24 -20.11
CA PHE A 201 -4.93 8.43 -19.12
C PHE A 201 -4.04 8.15 -17.91
N PHE A 202 -4.57 8.31 -16.71
CA PHE A 202 -3.86 8.16 -15.45
C PHE A 202 -4.22 6.85 -14.74
N ILE A 203 -3.20 6.12 -14.30
CA ILE A 203 -3.31 4.99 -13.37
C ILE A 203 -2.68 5.46 -12.06
N ILE A 204 -3.51 5.77 -11.08
CA ILE A 204 -3.08 6.27 -9.77
C ILE A 204 -3.13 5.12 -8.76
N ASP A 205 -1.96 4.64 -8.37
CA ASP A 205 -1.85 3.54 -7.41
C ASP A 205 -1.75 4.08 -5.98
N GLU A 206 -2.84 3.97 -5.25
CA GLU A 206 -2.98 4.44 -3.86
C GLU A 206 -2.85 3.29 -2.84
N ALA A 207 -1.99 2.31 -3.09
CA ALA A 207 -1.82 1.14 -2.22
C ALA A 207 -1.45 1.47 -0.77
N TYR A 208 -0.97 2.68 -0.50
CA TYR A 208 -0.55 3.14 0.84
C TYR A 208 -1.38 4.31 1.37
N ALA A 209 -2.47 4.69 0.70
CA ALA A 209 -3.27 5.87 1.04
C ALA A 209 -3.83 5.84 2.47
N GLU A 210 -4.18 4.67 2.99
CA GLU A 210 -4.73 4.51 4.34
C GLU A 210 -3.71 4.83 5.46
N PHE A 211 -2.40 4.86 5.16
CA PHE A 211 -1.36 5.27 6.11
C PHE A 211 -1.16 6.80 6.17
N VAL A 212 -1.67 7.52 5.19
CA VAL A 212 -1.47 8.98 5.12
C VAL A 212 -2.33 9.70 6.14
N THR A 213 -1.71 10.53 6.96
CA THR A 213 -2.39 11.30 8.02
C THR A 213 -2.33 12.81 7.80
N THR A 214 -1.55 13.27 6.81
CA THR A 214 -1.48 14.71 6.51
C THR A 214 -2.76 15.21 5.85
N PRO A 215 -3.29 16.38 6.27
CA PRO A 215 -4.51 16.95 5.71
C PRO A 215 -4.36 17.44 4.26
N GLU A 216 -3.12 17.61 3.79
CA GLU A 216 -2.87 18.01 2.39
C GLU A 216 -3.13 16.88 1.39
N PHE A 217 -3.22 15.64 1.85
CA PHE A 217 -3.53 14.52 0.96
C PHE A 217 -5.03 14.40 0.72
N THR A 218 -5.41 14.36 -0.54
CA THR A 218 -6.74 13.98 -0.97
C THR A 218 -6.62 12.89 -2.03
N SER A 219 -7.34 11.79 -1.85
CA SER A 219 -7.39 10.71 -2.82
C SER A 219 -7.89 11.16 -4.18
N ALA A 220 -7.29 10.66 -5.24
CA ALA A 220 -7.75 10.89 -6.61
C ALA A 220 -9.14 10.29 -6.89
N ILE A 221 -9.70 9.45 -6.01
CA ILE A 221 -11.11 8.98 -6.06
C ILE A 221 -12.07 10.19 -6.06
N ALA A 222 -11.69 11.31 -5.44
CA ALA A 222 -12.49 12.54 -5.48
C ALA A 222 -12.71 13.07 -6.92
N LEU A 223 -11.77 12.85 -7.84
CA LEU A 223 -11.93 13.20 -9.25
C LEU A 223 -12.85 12.23 -9.98
N VAL A 224 -12.83 10.95 -9.62
CA VAL A 224 -13.80 9.96 -10.12
C VAL A 224 -15.23 10.37 -9.73
N ALA A 225 -15.43 10.78 -8.48
CA ALA A 225 -16.72 11.27 -7.99
C ALA A 225 -17.21 12.54 -8.72
N GLN A 226 -16.29 13.33 -9.26
CA GLN A 226 -16.58 14.50 -10.11
C GLN A 226 -16.81 14.14 -11.59
N GLY A 227 -16.69 12.87 -11.97
CA GLY A 227 -16.97 12.39 -13.33
C GLY A 227 -15.79 12.45 -14.30
N TYR A 228 -14.56 12.66 -13.85
CA TYR A 228 -13.38 12.60 -14.72
C TYR A 228 -13.17 11.18 -15.26
N LYS A 229 -13.06 11.07 -16.61
CA LYS A 229 -13.00 9.79 -17.34
C LYS A 229 -11.58 9.35 -17.70
N ASN A 230 -10.60 10.17 -17.41
CA ASN A 230 -9.21 9.96 -17.82
C ASN A 230 -8.34 9.36 -16.70
N LEU A 231 -8.95 8.72 -15.70
CA LEU A 231 -8.20 8.05 -14.65
C LEU A 231 -8.89 6.80 -14.13
N ILE A 232 -8.07 5.92 -13.57
CA ILE A 232 -8.45 4.86 -12.62
C ILE A 232 -7.57 4.97 -11.38
N VAL A 233 -8.16 4.83 -10.22
CA VAL A 233 -7.44 4.73 -8.94
C VAL A 233 -7.43 3.29 -8.49
N THR A 234 -6.25 2.73 -8.20
CA THR A 234 -6.11 1.35 -7.71
C THR A 234 -5.77 1.33 -6.23
N ARG A 235 -6.37 0.43 -5.46
CA ARG A 235 -6.14 0.21 -4.04
C ARG A 235 -6.05 -1.27 -3.71
N THR A 236 -5.54 -1.60 -2.52
CA THR A 236 -5.29 -2.99 -2.12
C THR A 236 -5.60 -3.23 -0.64
N PHE A 237 -6.05 -4.44 -0.33
CA PHE A 237 -6.13 -4.92 1.05
C PHE A 237 -4.81 -5.54 1.56
N SER A 238 -3.76 -5.55 0.74
CA SER A 238 -2.47 -6.16 1.07
C SER A 238 -1.70 -5.44 2.17
N LYS A 239 -1.96 -4.13 2.42
CA LYS A 239 -1.10 -3.28 3.25
C LYS A 239 -1.72 -3.04 4.63
N ILE A 240 -2.49 -1.98 4.83
CA ILE A 240 -3.02 -1.66 6.17
C ILE A 240 -3.91 -2.76 6.75
N TYR A 241 -4.62 -3.49 5.90
CA TYR A 241 -5.52 -4.58 6.30
C TYR A 241 -4.81 -5.93 6.50
N ALA A 242 -3.51 -6.03 6.22
CA ALA A 242 -2.69 -7.23 6.39
C ALA A 242 -3.18 -8.48 5.61
N LEU A 243 -3.78 -8.29 4.42
CA LEU A 243 -4.33 -9.37 3.61
C LEU A 243 -3.49 -9.68 2.35
N ALA A 244 -2.17 -9.45 2.40
CA ALA A 244 -1.29 -9.59 1.23
C ALA A 244 -1.39 -10.97 0.54
N GLY A 245 -1.44 -12.05 1.33
CA GLY A 245 -1.55 -13.43 0.85
C GLY A 245 -2.93 -13.79 0.31
N LEU A 246 -3.98 -13.06 0.65
CA LEU A 246 -5.36 -13.33 0.20
C LEU A 246 -5.69 -12.71 -1.16
N ARG A 247 -4.79 -11.86 -1.68
CA ARG A 247 -4.87 -11.31 -3.03
C ARG A 247 -6.17 -10.57 -3.32
N VAL A 248 -6.46 -9.51 -2.58
CA VAL A 248 -7.62 -8.63 -2.82
C VAL A 248 -7.17 -7.21 -3.08
N GLY A 249 -7.65 -6.64 -4.16
CA GLY A 249 -7.49 -5.24 -4.52
C GLY A 249 -8.67 -4.79 -5.37
N TYR A 250 -8.71 -3.52 -5.69
CA TYR A 250 -9.78 -2.96 -6.48
C TYR A 250 -9.34 -1.72 -7.26
N GLY A 251 -10.09 -1.42 -8.31
CA GLY A 251 -9.99 -0.19 -9.09
C GLY A 251 -11.25 0.63 -8.94
N VAL A 252 -11.10 1.96 -8.93
CA VAL A 252 -12.18 2.93 -8.87
C VAL A 252 -12.07 3.88 -10.06
N ALA A 253 -13.09 3.91 -10.91
CA ALA A 253 -13.19 4.83 -12.05
C ALA A 253 -14.67 5.10 -12.36
N VAL A 254 -14.96 5.97 -13.32
CA VAL A 254 -16.34 6.15 -13.80
C VAL A 254 -16.85 4.88 -14.48
N PRO A 255 -18.18 4.62 -14.49
CA PRO A 255 -18.75 3.36 -14.97
C PRO A 255 -18.33 2.97 -16.39
N GLU A 256 -18.16 3.92 -17.28
CA GLU A 256 -17.74 3.68 -18.66
C GLU A 256 -16.31 3.12 -18.73
N VAL A 257 -15.41 3.59 -17.85
CA VAL A 257 -14.04 3.10 -17.77
C VAL A 257 -14.01 1.71 -17.10
N ILE A 258 -14.77 1.52 -16.02
CA ILE A 258 -14.85 0.22 -15.34
C ILE A 258 -15.37 -0.86 -16.29
N SER A 259 -16.42 -0.60 -17.05
CA SER A 259 -16.99 -1.57 -18.01
C SER A 259 -15.96 -2.03 -19.06
N GLU A 260 -15.04 -1.17 -19.48
CA GLU A 260 -13.98 -1.52 -20.43
C GLU A 260 -12.82 -2.25 -19.72
N VAL A 261 -12.44 -1.81 -18.50
CA VAL A 261 -11.38 -2.44 -17.69
C VAL A 261 -11.78 -3.86 -17.28
N ASP A 262 -13.04 -4.11 -16.95
CA ASP A 262 -13.57 -5.42 -16.57
C ASP A 262 -13.40 -6.47 -17.67
N SER A 263 -13.27 -6.06 -18.92
CA SER A 263 -12.96 -6.98 -20.03
C SER A 263 -11.56 -7.60 -19.96
N PHE A 264 -10.70 -7.09 -19.09
CA PHE A 264 -9.30 -7.50 -18.90
C PHE A 264 -8.99 -8.09 -17.51
N VAL A 265 -9.96 -8.17 -16.62
CA VAL A 265 -9.82 -8.91 -15.37
C VAL A 265 -10.28 -10.36 -15.56
N SER A 266 -9.76 -11.27 -14.76
CA SER A 266 -10.17 -12.66 -14.77
C SER A 266 -11.64 -12.80 -14.37
N ILE A 267 -12.38 -13.63 -15.06
CA ILE A 267 -13.74 -14.01 -14.69
C ILE A 267 -13.68 -14.68 -13.31
N ASP A 268 -14.62 -14.35 -12.43
CA ASP A 268 -14.69 -14.87 -11.06
C ASP A 268 -13.42 -14.64 -10.21
N ASN A 269 -12.67 -13.58 -10.52
CA ASN A 269 -11.52 -13.18 -9.72
C ASN A 269 -11.93 -12.86 -8.26
N THR A 270 -10.94 -12.78 -7.37
CA THR A 270 -11.14 -12.55 -5.93
C THR A 270 -11.85 -13.73 -5.25
N ASN A 271 -11.07 -14.61 -4.69
CA ASN A 271 -11.56 -15.82 -4.02
C ASN A 271 -12.45 -15.51 -2.80
N THR A 272 -13.28 -16.46 -2.41
CA THR A 272 -14.25 -16.32 -1.30
C THR A 272 -13.59 -15.85 -0.01
N ALA A 273 -12.48 -16.49 0.42
CA ALA A 273 -11.78 -16.12 1.65
C ALA A 273 -11.24 -14.68 1.60
N GLY A 274 -10.72 -14.28 0.44
CA GLY A 274 -10.30 -12.90 0.18
C GLY A 274 -11.44 -11.91 0.26
N ALA A 275 -12.55 -12.16 -0.44
CA ALA A 275 -13.68 -11.24 -0.50
C ALA A 275 -14.33 -11.03 0.88
N VAL A 276 -14.61 -12.10 1.63
CA VAL A 276 -15.23 -11.97 2.96
C VAL A 276 -14.31 -11.32 3.99
N SER A 277 -12.99 -11.61 3.94
CA SER A 277 -12.02 -10.99 4.84
C SER A 277 -11.80 -9.52 4.52
N ALA A 278 -11.78 -9.15 3.25
CA ALA A 278 -11.70 -7.76 2.82
C ALA A 278 -12.93 -6.97 3.26
N LEU A 279 -14.13 -7.53 3.10
CA LEU A 279 -15.38 -6.91 3.58
C LEU A 279 -15.37 -6.72 5.10
N ALA A 280 -14.95 -7.73 5.86
CA ALA A 280 -14.84 -7.63 7.32
C ALA A 280 -13.79 -6.58 7.73
N SER A 281 -12.64 -6.54 7.03
CA SER A 281 -11.58 -5.57 7.30
C SER A 281 -11.99 -4.14 6.97
N LEU A 282 -12.73 -3.92 5.89
CA LEU A 282 -13.23 -2.60 5.50
C LEU A 282 -14.11 -1.98 6.60
N LYS A 283 -14.90 -2.83 7.29
CA LYS A 283 -15.77 -2.42 8.41
C LYS A 283 -15.05 -2.36 9.76
N ASP A 284 -13.82 -2.84 9.86
CA ASP A 284 -13.04 -2.87 11.10
C ASP A 284 -12.19 -1.61 11.27
N HIS A 285 -12.85 -0.47 11.44
CA HIS A 285 -12.18 0.82 11.62
C HIS A 285 -11.25 0.85 12.84
N ALA A 286 -11.54 0.04 13.88
CA ALA A 286 -10.70 -0.06 15.06
C ALA A 286 -9.34 -0.70 14.74
N PHE A 287 -9.34 -1.77 13.95
CA PHE A 287 -8.10 -2.39 13.48
C PHE A 287 -7.28 -1.46 12.57
N VAL A 288 -7.95 -0.75 11.65
CA VAL A 288 -7.28 0.22 10.76
C VAL A 288 -6.61 1.33 11.59
N ALA A 289 -7.31 1.88 12.58
CA ALA A 289 -6.75 2.90 13.47
C ALA A 289 -5.58 2.35 14.30
N TYR A 290 -5.69 1.13 14.83
CA TYR A 290 -4.62 0.46 15.57
C TYR A 290 -3.40 0.19 14.68
N SER A 291 -3.61 -0.32 13.46
CA SER A 291 -2.55 -0.57 12.49
C SER A 291 -1.79 0.71 12.14
N ARG A 292 -2.52 1.80 11.87
CA ARG A 292 -1.92 3.11 11.59
C ARG A 292 -1.07 3.60 12.78
N LYS A 293 -1.62 3.54 13.99
CA LYS A 293 -0.92 3.95 15.21
C LYS A 293 0.36 3.14 15.45
N SER A 294 0.31 1.82 15.25
CA SER A 294 1.48 0.94 15.37
C SER A 294 2.59 1.37 14.39
N ILE A 295 2.23 1.62 13.14
CA ILE A 295 3.18 2.08 12.12
C ILE A 295 3.73 3.46 12.45
N ASP A 296 2.94 4.39 13.00
CA ASP A 296 3.41 5.72 13.39
C ASP A 296 4.44 5.64 14.53
N VAL A 297 4.21 4.79 15.54
CA VAL A 297 5.17 4.54 16.63
C VAL A 297 6.46 3.95 16.07
N SER A 298 6.36 2.93 15.21
CA SER A 298 7.50 2.28 14.58
C SER A 298 8.28 3.26 13.70
N ARG A 299 7.59 4.09 12.93
CA ARG A 299 8.21 5.13 12.09
C ARG A 299 8.98 6.12 12.93
N GLN A 300 8.39 6.64 14.02
CA GLN A 300 9.05 7.59 14.89
C GLN A 300 10.33 7.02 15.51
N MET A 301 10.29 5.77 16.00
CA MET A 301 11.45 5.08 16.57
C MET A 301 12.60 4.97 15.57
N VAL A 302 12.29 4.60 14.31
CA VAL A 302 13.30 4.47 13.25
C VAL A 302 13.83 5.85 12.87
N VAL A 303 12.97 6.85 12.67
CA VAL A 303 13.35 8.23 12.32
C VAL A 303 14.28 8.85 13.38
N ASP A 304 13.94 8.71 14.66
CA ASP A 304 14.78 9.19 15.76
C ASP A 304 16.17 8.56 15.74
N THR A 305 16.23 7.26 15.41
CA THR A 305 17.50 6.53 15.30
C THR A 305 18.30 6.97 14.08
N LEU A 306 17.68 7.13 12.92
CA LEU A 306 18.35 7.62 11.71
C LEU A 306 18.93 9.02 11.94
N ASN A 307 18.16 9.92 12.58
CA ASN A 307 18.62 11.26 12.95
C ASN A 307 19.81 11.22 13.92
N ALA A 308 19.73 10.40 14.97
CA ALA A 308 20.82 10.24 15.95
C ALA A 308 22.10 9.66 15.32
N LEU A 309 21.96 8.88 14.26
CA LEU A 309 23.07 8.28 13.50
C LEU A 309 23.50 9.12 12.29
N ASN A 310 22.90 10.29 12.04
CA ASN A 310 23.12 11.14 10.86
C ASN A 310 22.98 10.34 9.55
N ILE A 311 21.94 9.53 9.42
CA ILE A 311 21.59 8.78 8.21
C ILE A 311 20.48 9.52 7.49
N GLU A 312 20.70 9.84 6.22
CA GLU A 312 19.71 10.49 5.36
C GLU A 312 18.55 9.54 5.04
N TYR A 313 17.32 10.05 5.04
CA TYR A 313 16.11 9.31 4.70
C TYR A 313 15.08 10.23 4.04
N ALA A 314 14.20 9.65 3.22
CA ALA A 314 13.06 10.35 2.65
C ALA A 314 11.90 10.42 3.66
N PRO A 315 11.16 11.55 3.75
CA PRO A 315 9.93 11.61 4.53
C PRO A 315 8.95 10.52 4.12
N SER A 316 8.42 9.78 5.10
CA SER A 316 7.57 8.61 4.82
C SER A 316 6.11 8.86 5.15
N HIS A 317 5.23 8.58 4.17
CA HIS A 317 3.78 8.55 4.28
C HIS A 317 3.19 7.14 4.06
N ALA A 318 4.05 6.10 4.18
CA ALA A 318 3.69 4.69 3.98
C ALA A 318 4.13 3.83 5.18
N ASN A 319 3.97 2.52 5.10
CA ASN A 319 4.46 1.57 6.10
C ASN A 319 5.93 1.14 5.84
N PHE A 320 6.74 2.00 5.28
CA PHE A 320 8.17 1.76 5.05
C PHE A 320 8.93 3.10 5.02
N ILE A 321 10.23 3.04 5.20
CA ILE A 321 11.14 4.19 5.10
C ILE A 321 12.18 3.88 4.02
N PHE A 322 12.53 4.89 3.23
CA PHE A 322 13.62 4.85 2.26
C PHE A 322 14.78 5.65 2.82
N HIS A 323 15.90 4.99 3.11
CA HIS A 323 17.05 5.60 3.77
C HIS A 323 18.37 5.24 3.07
N LYS A 324 19.37 6.10 3.22
CA LYS A 324 20.71 5.83 2.72
C LYS A 324 21.42 4.75 3.53
N VAL A 325 22.29 4.03 2.86
CA VAL A 325 23.26 3.11 3.46
C VAL A 325 24.67 3.53 3.07
N LYS A 326 25.64 3.21 3.93
CA LYS A 326 27.05 3.45 3.63
C LYS A 326 27.56 2.35 2.69
N GLY A 327 28.02 2.76 1.52
CA GLY A 327 28.53 1.85 0.49
C GLY A 327 27.41 1.17 -0.30
N ASP A 328 27.59 -0.09 -0.58
CA ASP A 328 26.73 -0.89 -1.44
C ASP A 328 25.56 -1.54 -0.67
N VAL A 329 24.35 -1.45 -1.23
CA VAL A 329 23.12 -1.98 -0.62
C VAL A 329 23.20 -3.49 -0.45
N LYS A 330 23.84 -4.21 -1.35
CA LYS A 330 23.96 -5.66 -1.26
C LYS A 330 24.78 -6.07 -0.02
N THR A 331 25.90 -5.39 0.23
CA THR A 331 26.69 -5.59 1.46
C THR A 331 25.88 -5.28 2.71
N TYR A 332 25.07 -4.21 2.70
CA TYR A 332 24.16 -3.90 3.80
C TYR A 332 23.11 -5.01 4.01
N GLN A 333 22.49 -5.51 2.93
CA GLN A 333 21.55 -6.62 2.98
C GLN A 333 22.18 -7.90 3.57
N GLU A 334 23.40 -8.25 3.16
CA GLU A 334 24.13 -9.41 3.68
C GLU A 334 24.40 -9.30 5.18
N ARG A 335 24.78 -8.10 5.66
CA ARG A 335 25.01 -7.82 7.09
C ARG A 335 23.71 -7.89 7.88
N MET A 336 22.61 -7.33 7.36
CA MET A 336 21.28 -7.43 7.97
C MET A 336 20.81 -8.89 8.02
N LYS A 337 20.97 -9.64 6.94
CA LYS A 337 20.66 -11.07 6.89
C LYS A 337 21.47 -11.88 7.92
N ALA A 338 22.75 -11.56 8.10
CA ALA A 338 23.59 -12.18 9.15
C ALA A 338 23.10 -11.85 10.57
N ALA A 339 22.34 -10.75 10.74
CA ALA A 339 21.64 -10.40 11.96
C ALA A 339 20.17 -10.90 11.97
N ASN A 340 19.80 -11.84 11.09
CA ASN A 340 18.45 -12.38 10.91
C ASN A 340 17.39 -11.33 10.56
N ILE A 341 17.76 -10.28 9.83
CA ILE A 341 16.83 -9.24 9.34
C ILE A 341 16.85 -9.22 7.82
N MET A 342 15.69 -9.38 7.19
CA MET A 342 15.53 -9.25 5.75
C MET A 342 15.04 -7.84 5.40
N VAL A 343 15.87 -7.04 4.71
CA VAL A 343 15.52 -5.68 4.25
C VAL A 343 15.29 -5.63 2.74
N GLY A 344 14.72 -4.54 2.24
CA GLY A 344 14.40 -4.34 0.83
C GLY A 344 15.64 -4.38 -0.09
N ARG A 345 15.40 -4.65 -1.37
CA ARG A 345 16.42 -4.63 -2.42
C ARG A 345 16.88 -3.21 -2.75
N GLU A 346 17.90 -3.07 -3.54
CA GLU A 346 18.24 -1.81 -4.19
C GLU A 346 17.22 -1.43 -5.27
N PHE A 347 17.01 -0.15 -5.50
CA PHE A 347 16.05 0.40 -6.45
C PHE A 347 16.73 1.37 -7.42
N PRO A 348 17.47 0.87 -8.43
CA PRO A 348 18.01 1.76 -9.44
C PRO A 348 16.94 2.66 -10.07
N PRO A 349 17.26 3.93 -10.38
CA PRO A 349 18.59 4.55 -10.32
C PRO A 349 18.97 5.11 -8.92
N ALA A 350 18.14 4.97 -7.88
CA ALA A 350 18.42 5.44 -6.52
C ALA A 350 19.44 4.52 -5.82
N LEU A 351 20.67 4.52 -6.29
CA LEU A 351 21.76 3.70 -5.74
C LEU A 351 22.14 4.16 -4.32
N GLY A 352 22.49 3.20 -3.46
CA GLY A 352 22.86 3.47 -2.07
C GLY A 352 21.69 3.79 -1.15
N TRP A 353 20.46 3.52 -1.61
CA TRP A 353 19.23 3.64 -0.81
C TRP A 353 18.60 2.28 -0.56
N SER A 354 18.22 2.01 0.68
CA SER A 354 17.53 0.80 1.10
C SER A 354 16.11 1.12 1.55
N ARG A 355 15.14 0.27 1.18
CA ARG A 355 13.78 0.37 1.69
C ARG A 355 13.60 -0.56 2.88
N LEU A 356 13.18 0.01 4.00
CA LEU A 356 12.89 -0.67 5.25
C LEU A 356 11.38 -0.72 5.47
N THR A 357 10.77 -1.90 5.49
CA THR A 357 9.39 -2.07 5.97
C THR A 357 9.32 -1.75 7.45
N LEU A 358 8.28 -1.06 7.89
CA LEU A 358 8.01 -0.81 9.30
C LEU A 358 7.18 -1.97 9.86
N GLY A 359 7.77 -2.75 10.75
CA GLY A 359 7.11 -3.78 11.52
C GLY A 359 6.44 -3.24 12.77
N THR A 360 6.16 -4.12 13.73
CA THR A 360 5.66 -3.71 15.06
C THR A 360 6.74 -2.92 15.83
N PRO A 361 6.38 -2.15 16.87
CA PRO A 361 7.37 -1.47 17.70
C PRO A 361 8.44 -2.41 18.28
N GLU A 362 8.08 -3.64 18.64
CA GLU A 362 8.99 -4.66 19.14
C GLU A 362 9.99 -5.10 18.07
N GLU A 363 9.52 -5.35 16.86
CA GLU A 363 10.35 -5.66 15.68
C GLU A 363 11.30 -4.51 15.35
N MET A 364 10.81 -3.27 15.41
CA MET A 364 11.64 -2.09 15.16
C MET A 364 12.68 -1.87 16.26
N SER A 365 12.40 -2.23 17.51
CA SER A 365 13.39 -2.19 18.59
C SER A 365 14.59 -3.08 18.28
N TYR A 366 14.37 -4.28 17.72
CA TYR A 366 15.46 -5.17 17.30
C TYR A 366 16.25 -4.58 16.11
N PHE A 367 15.56 -4.07 15.09
CA PHE A 367 16.19 -3.41 13.94
C PHE A 367 17.07 -2.22 14.39
N VAL A 368 16.53 -1.35 15.23
CA VAL A 368 17.22 -0.14 15.74
C VAL A 368 18.46 -0.52 16.55
N ALA A 369 18.37 -1.54 17.42
CA ALA A 369 19.52 -2.04 18.17
C ALA A 369 20.62 -2.57 17.24
N THR A 370 20.25 -3.32 16.20
CA THR A 370 21.16 -3.83 15.18
C THR A 370 21.82 -2.70 14.39
N LEU A 371 21.05 -1.67 14.02
CA LEU A 371 21.58 -0.53 13.29
C LEU A 371 22.61 0.26 14.12
N LYS A 372 22.37 0.44 15.43
CA LYS A 372 23.32 1.05 16.37
C LYS A 372 24.61 0.21 16.50
N GLU A 373 24.48 -1.13 16.56
CA GLU A 373 25.64 -2.04 16.54
C GLU A 373 26.45 -1.88 15.25
N PHE A 374 25.80 -1.76 14.10
CA PHE A 374 26.49 -1.51 12.81
C PHE A 374 27.25 -0.20 12.81
N ARG A 375 26.72 0.85 13.47
CA ARG A 375 27.45 2.11 13.67
C ARG A 375 28.75 1.91 14.47
N THR A 376 28.69 1.15 15.58
CA THR A 376 29.91 0.88 16.38
C THR A 376 30.96 0.08 15.61
N LYS A 377 30.54 -0.73 14.65
CA LYS A 377 31.42 -1.48 13.75
C LYS A 377 31.92 -0.66 12.55
N GLY A 378 31.49 0.59 12.40
CA GLY A 378 31.82 1.43 11.25
C GLY A 378 31.20 0.98 9.93
N TRP A 379 30.13 0.18 9.97
CA TRP A 379 29.47 -0.38 8.80
C TRP A 379 28.44 0.56 8.18
N ILE A 380 27.99 1.53 8.97
CA ILE A 380 27.05 2.59 8.56
C ILE A 380 27.52 3.95 9.07
#